data_0df766b39c75743c2ff3e429c8b84c8a
#
_entry.id   0df766b39c75743c2ff3e429c8b84c8a
#
_cell.length_a   1.000
_cell.length_b   1.000
_cell.length_c   1.000
_cell.angle_alpha   90.00
_cell.angle_beta   90.00
_cell.angle_gamma   90.00
#
_symmetry.space_group_name_H-M   'P 1'
#
loop_
_entity.id
_entity.type
_entity.pdbx_description
1 polymer ?
#
loop_
_entity_poly.entity_id
_entity_poly.type
_entity_poly.pdbx_seq_one_letter_code
_entity_poly.pdbx_strand_id
1 'polypeptide(L)'
;MPQELTHPVILILAAGASSRMRGRDKLLEQVAGEPLLVRQIRVARATGVPVLVALPPGDSPRRTLVVQARAGVVEVADCATGMAASIRAGVAGVPDSATGLLLMLADMPEIETTDLLRLLEAHAADAAVIVRAASTDGAPGHPILFPARLFAALRKVQGDQGARDLLVSAQVRLIPLPGNRALIDLDTPEEWQAWRERSGV
;
A
#
# COMPACT_ATOMS: atom_id res chain seq x y z
N MET A 1 -16.86 24.49 -8.65
CA MET A 1 -15.78 24.44 -7.67
C MET A 1 -15.42 22.98 -7.48
N PRO A 2 -14.20 22.51 -7.79
CA PRO A 2 -13.80 21.18 -7.39
C PRO A 2 -13.86 21.11 -5.86
N GLN A 3 -14.55 20.10 -5.31
CA GLN A 3 -14.55 19.86 -3.88
C GLN A 3 -13.08 19.63 -3.46
N GLU A 4 -12.57 20.44 -2.55
CA GLU A 4 -11.28 20.18 -1.91
C GLU A 4 -11.37 18.79 -1.27
N LEU A 5 -10.50 17.88 -1.72
CA LEU A 5 -10.40 16.56 -1.14
C LEU A 5 -9.92 16.70 0.31
N THR A 6 -10.84 16.59 1.26
CA THR A 6 -10.53 16.61 2.70
C THR A 6 -10.26 15.20 3.23
N HIS A 7 -9.77 14.29 2.38
CA HIS A 7 -9.59 12.88 2.70
C HIS A 7 -8.14 12.42 2.45
N PRO A 8 -7.69 11.38 3.13
CA PRO A 8 -6.45 10.71 2.78
C PRO A 8 -6.55 10.09 1.37
N VAL A 9 -5.38 9.80 0.78
CA VAL A 9 -5.26 9.02 -0.46
C VAL A 9 -4.63 7.67 -0.13
N ILE A 10 -5.10 6.59 -0.74
CA ILE A 10 -4.44 5.28 -0.65
C ILE A 10 -3.44 5.15 -1.80
N LEU A 11 -2.18 4.85 -1.49
CA LEU A 11 -1.14 4.52 -2.45
C LEU A 11 -0.78 3.04 -2.32
N ILE A 12 -1.08 2.26 -3.37
CA ILE A 12 -0.68 0.86 -3.46
C ILE A 12 0.70 0.79 -4.12
N LEU A 13 1.69 0.23 -3.41
CA LEU A 13 3.04 0.07 -3.91
C LEU A 13 3.13 -1.23 -4.73
N ALA A 14 3.19 -1.10 -6.07
CA ALA A 14 3.17 -2.20 -7.02
C ALA A 14 4.29 -2.12 -8.08
N ALA A 15 5.36 -1.35 -7.82
CA ALA A 15 6.48 -1.17 -8.76
C ALA A 15 7.62 -2.20 -8.60
N GLY A 16 7.56 -3.08 -7.59
CA GLY A 16 8.57 -4.11 -7.35
C GLY A 16 8.65 -5.15 -8.47
N ALA A 17 9.86 -5.65 -8.76
CA ALA A 17 10.15 -6.51 -9.90
C ALA A 17 9.75 -8.00 -9.73
N SER A 18 9.21 -8.42 -8.58
CA SER A 18 8.89 -9.84 -8.27
C SER A 18 10.08 -10.82 -8.52
N SER A 19 11.32 -10.38 -8.28
CA SER A 19 12.54 -11.11 -8.65
C SER A 19 12.64 -12.51 -8.04
N ARG A 20 12.06 -12.71 -6.84
CA ARG A 20 12.04 -14.00 -6.12
C ARG A 20 11.00 -14.98 -6.65
N MET A 21 10.13 -14.58 -7.57
CA MET A 21 9.05 -15.40 -8.16
C MET A 21 9.48 -16.28 -9.35
N ARG A 22 10.79 -16.42 -9.62
CA ARG A 22 11.33 -17.28 -10.69
C ARG A 22 10.70 -17.03 -12.07
N GLY A 23 10.60 -15.73 -12.44
CA GLY A 23 10.04 -15.29 -13.73
C GLY A 23 8.53 -15.10 -13.76
N ARG A 24 7.81 -15.40 -12.64
CA ARG A 24 6.40 -15.05 -12.49
C ARG A 24 6.24 -13.67 -11.84
N ASP A 25 5.09 -13.07 -12.05
CA ASP A 25 4.72 -11.82 -11.38
C ASP A 25 3.76 -12.11 -10.22
N LYS A 26 4.22 -11.88 -8.97
CA LYS A 26 3.44 -12.14 -7.77
C LYS A 26 2.09 -11.39 -7.73
N LEU A 27 2.02 -10.21 -8.35
CA LEU A 27 0.81 -9.39 -8.36
C LEU A 27 -0.23 -9.86 -9.39
N LEU A 28 0.14 -10.77 -10.30
CA LEU A 28 -0.75 -11.43 -11.24
C LEU A 28 -1.20 -12.82 -10.76
N GLU A 29 -0.63 -13.33 -9.65
CA GLU A 29 -1.07 -14.58 -9.03
C GLU A 29 -2.53 -14.48 -8.59
N GLN A 30 -3.27 -15.58 -8.75
CA GLN A 30 -4.71 -15.61 -8.46
C GLN A 30 -4.97 -15.79 -6.96
N VAL A 31 -5.90 -14.99 -6.46
CA VAL A 31 -6.47 -15.08 -5.12
C VAL A 31 -7.99 -15.11 -5.26
N ALA A 32 -8.63 -16.20 -4.89
CA ALA A 32 -10.09 -16.37 -5.02
C ALA A 32 -10.62 -16.05 -6.45
N GLY A 33 -9.86 -16.40 -7.49
CA GLY A 33 -10.26 -16.25 -8.90
C GLY A 33 -10.00 -14.86 -9.51
N GLU A 34 -9.35 -13.94 -8.80
CA GLU A 34 -8.92 -12.64 -9.34
C GLU A 34 -7.42 -12.40 -9.11
N PRO A 35 -6.70 -11.67 -10.00
CA PRO A 35 -5.32 -11.29 -9.75
C PRO A 35 -5.16 -10.51 -8.44
N LEU A 36 -4.08 -10.80 -7.67
CA LEU A 36 -3.86 -10.12 -6.38
C LEU A 36 -3.92 -8.60 -6.50
N LEU A 37 -3.32 -8.00 -7.53
CA LEU A 37 -3.37 -6.54 -7.74
C LEU A 37 -4.80 -6.02 -7.88
N VAL A 38 -5.66 -6.72 -8.62
CA VAL A 38 -7.07 -6.35 -8.80
C VAL A 38 -7.82 -6.42 -7.47
N ARG A 39 -7.60 -7.51 -6.71
CA ARG A 39 -8.14 -7.67 -5.35
C ARG A 39 -7.74 -6.49 -4.45
N GLN A 40 -6.45 -6.11 -4.43
CA GLN A 40 -5.97 -5.02 -3.59
C GLN A 40 -6.59 -3.67 -3.99
N ILE A 41 -6.71 -3.40 -5.28
CA ILE A 41 -7.39 -2.20 -5.78
C ILE A 41 -8.87 -2.19 -5.37
N ARG A 42 -9.56 -3.32 -5.49
CA ARG A 42 -10.97 -3.46 -5.10
C ARG A 42 -11.17 -3.21 -3.61
N VAL A 43 -10.33 -3.83 -2.78
CA VAL A 43 -10.32 -3.65 -1.31
C VAL A 43 -10.09 -2.18 -0.94
N ALA A 44 -9.11 -1.53 -1.56
CA ALA A 44 -8.82 -0.12 -1.32
C ALA A 44 -9.97 0.80 -1.79
N ARG A 45 -10.50 0.58 -2.99
CA ARG A 45 -11.60 1.41 -3.54
C ARG A 45 -12.90 1.29 -2.75
N ALA A 46 -13.16 0.16 -2.12
CA ALA A 46 -14.34 -0.04 -1.29
C ALA A 46 -14.36 0.86 -0.04
N THR A 47 -13.24 1.49 0.33
CA THR A 47 -13.18 2.51 1.38
C THR A 47 -13.80 3.86 0.99
N GLY A 48 -14.00 4.10 -0.31
CA GLY A 48 -14.52 5.37 -0.84
C GLY A 48 -13.49 6.49 -0.99
N VAL A 49 -12.23 6.31 -0.56
CA VAL A 49 -11.18 7.32 -0.75
C VAL A 49 -10.42 7.10 -2.08
N PRO A 50 -9.75 8.14 -2.64
CA PRO A 50 -8.99 8.01 -3.88
C PRO A 50 -7.87 6.97 -3.76
N VAL A 51 -7.66 6.19 -4.84
CA VAL A 51 -6.64 5.13 -4.92
C VAL A 51 -5.69 5.41 -6.06
N LEU A 52 -4.40 5.45 -5.73
CA LEU A 52 -3.28 5.51 -6.66
C LEU A 52 -2.48 4.20 -6.59
N VAL A 53 -1.92 3.77 -7.72
CA VAL A 53 -1.07 2.59 -7.81
C VAL A 53 0.28 3.01 -8.41
N ALA A 54 1.35 2.80 -7.64
CA ALA A 54 2.71 3.04 -8.09
C ALA A 54 3.18 1.87 -8.97
N LEU A 55 3.53 2.15 -10.23
CA LEU A 55 3.96 1.16 -11.23
C LEU A 55 5.28 1.56 -11.89
N PRO A 56 6.04 0.59 -12.43
CA PRO A 56 7.13 0.91 -13.34
C PRO A 56 6.62 1.70 -14.56
N PRO A 57 7.49 2.49 -15.24
CA PRO A 57 7.11 3.16 -16.48
C PRO A 57 6.83 2.16 -17.61
N GLY A 58 6.07 2.62 -18.61
CA GLY A 58 5.73 1.85 -19.80
C GLY A 58 4.52 0.91 -19.64
N ASP A 59 4.22 0.19 -20.71
CA ASP A 59 3.10 -0.73 -20.76
C ASP A 59 3.43 -2.06 -20.09
N SER A 60 2.47 -2.58 -19.34
CA SER A 60 2.62 -3.85 -18.63
C SER A 60 1.25 -4.46 -18.31
N PRO A 61 1.17 -5.78 -18.07
CA PRO A 61 -0.07 -6.41 -17.61
C PRO A 61 -0.63 -5.74 -16.33
N ARG A 62 0.24 -5.32 -15.40
CA ARG A 62 -0.19 -4.60 -14.18
C ARG A 62 -0.88 -3.28 -14.53
N ARG A 63 -0.33 -2.50 -15.47
CA ARG A 63 -0.92 -1.22 -15.92
C ARG A 63 -2.31 -1.44 -16.52
N THR A 64 -2.45 -2.45 -17.38
CA THR A 64 -3.76 -2.81 -17.95
C THR A 64 -4.79 -3.10 -16.87
N LEU A 65 -4.44 -3.89 -15.85
CA LEU A 65 -5.32 -4.21 -14.73
C LEU A 65 -5.69 -2.98 -13.91
N VAL A 66 -4.73 -2.08 -13.62
CA VAL A 66 -4.97 -0.85 -12.87
C VAL A 66 -5.97 0.07 -13.58
N VAL A 67 -5.79 0.24 -14.90
CA VAL A 67 -6.70 1.06 -15.73
C VAL A 67 -8.11 0.43 -15.78
N GLN A 68 -8.22 -0.88 -15.98
CA GLN A 68 -9.49 -1.60 -15.97
C GLN A 68 -10.20 -1.51 -14.61
N ALA A 69 -9.43 -1.56 -13.51
CA ALA A 69 -9.94 -1.38 -12.16
C ALA A 69 -10.23 0.08 -11.79
N ARG A 70 -10.03 1.03 -12.73
CA ARG A 70 -10.28 2.47 -12.56
C ARG A 70 -9.56 3.08 -11.35
N ALA A 71 -8.31 2.70 -11.12
CA ALA A 71 -7.42 3.35 -10.16
C ALA A 71 -6.46 4.31 -10.89
N GLY A 72 -5.97 5.33 -10.17
CA GLY A 72 -4.97 6.24 -10.71
C GLY A 72 -3.60 5.56 -10.82
N VAL A 73 -2.84 5.86 -11.87
CA VAL A 73 -1.47 5.34 -12.05
C VAL A 73 -0.46 6.42 -11.67
N VAL A 74 0.54 6.04 -10.88
CA VAL A 74 1.74 6.83 -10.62
C VAL A 74 2.93 6.10 -11.19
N GLU A 75 3.62 6.71 -12.15
CA GLU A 75 4.83 6.13 -12.72
C GLU A 75 6.04 6.35 -11.82
N VAL A 76 6.83 5.30 -11.62
CA VAL A 76 8.03 5.30 -10.79
C VAL A 76 9.24 5.07 -11.68
N ALA A 77 9.83 6.15 -12.20
CA ALA A 77 10.92 6.09 -13.17
C ALA A 77 12.17 5.34 -12.63
N ASP A 78 12.46 5.52 -11.35
CA ASP A 78 13.60 4.95 -10.65
C ASP A 78 13.24 3.76 -9.74
N CYS A 79 12.22 2.96 -10.12
CA CYS A 79 11.70 1.85 -9.31
C CYS A 79 12.75 0.80 -8.90
N ALA A 80 13.84 0.68 -9.65
CA ALA A 80 14.97 -0.21 -9.31
C ALA A 80 15.76 0.26 -8.07
N THR A 81 15.58 1.50 -7.60
CA THR A 81 16.30 2.06 -6.45
C THR A 81 15.62 1.77 -5.11
N GLY A 82 14.59 0.91 -5.10
CA GLY A 82 13.92 0.45 -3.90
C GLY A 82 12.57 1.13 -3.61
N MET A 83 11.98 0.76 -2.47
CA MET A 83 10.64 1.21 -2.07
C MET A 83 10.52 2.73 -1.96
N ALA A 84 11.58 3.42 -1.56
CA ALA A 84 11.59 4.88 -1.41
C ALA A 84 11.22 5.62 -2.71
N ALA A 85 11.61 5.09 -3.87
CA ALA A 85 11.24 5.66 -5.17
C ALA A 85 9.72 5.69 -5.36
N SER A 86 9.05 4.57 -5.06
CA SER A 86 7.59 4.46 -5.14
C SER A 86 6.88 5.41 -4.17
N ILE A 87 7.43 5.59 -2.96
CA ILE A 87 6.89 6.52 -1.97
C ILE A 87 7.03 7.96 -2.47
N ARG A 88 8.22 8.38 -2.95
CA ARG A 88 8.45 9.74 -3.49
C ARG A 88 7.52 10.05 -4.66
N ALA A 89 7.44 9.15 -5.63
CA ALA A 89 6.57 9.30 -6.79
C ALA A 89 5.09 9.38 -6.37
N GLY A 90 4.67 8.52 -5.45
CA GLY A 90 3.32 8.54 -4.90
C GLY A 90 2.97 9.86 -4.24
N VAL A 91 3.82 10.35 -3.34
CA VAL A 91 3.59 11.65 -2.67
C VAL A 91 3.56 12.81 -3.65
N ALA A 92 4.34 12.76 -4.74
CA ALA A 92 4.30 13.79 -5.78
C ALA A 92 2.96 13.78 -6.57
N GLY A 93 2.30 12.61 -6.67
CA GLY A 93 1.00 12.47 -7.33
C GLY A 93 -0.22 12.73 -6.43
N VAL A 94 0.00 12.97 -5.12
CA VAL A 94 -1.09 13.25 -4.17
C VAL A 94 -1.45 14.73 -4.22
N PRO A 95 -2.76 15.10 -4.29
CA PRO A 95 -3.20 16.50 -4.22
C PRO A 95 -2.76 17.18 -2.91
N ASP A 96 -2.43 18.46 -2.97
CA ASP A 96 -2.02 19.24 -1.79
C ASP A 96 -3.11 19.32 -0.70
N SER A 97 -4.37 19.16 -1.09
CA SER A 97 -5.53 19.13 -0.19
C SER A 97 -5.73 17.79 0.55
N ALA A 98 -4.95 16.75 0.23
CA ALA A 98 -5.06 15.47 0.92
C ALA A 98 -4.59 15.57 2.37
N THR A 99 -5.35 14.98 3.31
CA THR A 99 -5.05 15.02 4.76
C THR A 99 -4.00 14.00 5.18
N GLY A 100 -3.74 12.99 4.35
CA GLY A 100 -2.78 11.92 4.64
C GLY A 100 -2.57 11.00 3.44
N LEU A 101 -1.58 10.11 3.57
CA LEU A 101 -1.25 9.08 2.59
C LEU A 101 -1.19 7.71 3.28
N LEU A 102 -2.12 6.81 2.92
CA LEU A 102 -2.10 5.43 3.36
C LEU A 102 -1.27 4.61 2.39
N LEU A 103 -0.10 4.16 2.82
CA LEU A 103 0.78 3.26 2.08
C LEU A 103 0.34 1.82 2.29
N MET A 104 -0.03 1.15 1.19
CA MET A 104 -0.44 -0.24 1.16
C MET A 104 0.50 -1.03 0.24
N LEU A 105 1.01 -2.16 0.72
CA LEU A 105 1.79 -3.08 -0.11
C LEU A 105 0.84 -3.93 -0.95
N ALA A 106 1.17 -4.10 -2.24
CA ALA A 106 0.31 -4.83 -3.17
C ALA A 106 0.34 -6.37 -2.97
N ASP A 107 1.31 -6.89 -2.24
CA ASP A 107 1.60 -8.31 -2.03
C ASP A 107 1.06 -8.89 -0.71
N MET A 108 0.16 -8.17 -0.04
CA MET A 108 -0.46 -8.57 1.23
C MET A 108 -1.89 -9.07 1.02
N PRO A 109 -2.11 -10.35 0.68
CA PRO A 109 -3.41 -10.87 0.24
C PRO A 109 -4.50 -10.84 1.32
N GLU A 110 -4.14 -10.79 2.58
CA GLU A 110 -5.08 -10.87 3.70
C GLU A 110 -5.66 -9.52 4.14
N ILE A 111 -5.15 -8.39 3.61
CA ILE A 111 -5.71 -7.07 3.93
C ILE A 111 -7.11 -6.94 3.34
N GLU A 112 -8.04 -6.48 4.19
CA GLU A 112 -9.44 -6.28 3.87
C GLU A 112 -9.85 -4.81 3.97
N THR A 113 -10.98 -4.45 3.35
CA THR A 113 -11.54 -3.09 3.41
C THR A 113 -11.77 -2.62 4.85
N THR A 114 -12.24 -3.49 5.72
CA THR A 114 -12.47 -3.18 7.14
C THR A 114 -11.18 -2.82 7.87
N ASP A 115 -10.05 -3.40 7.48
CA ASP A 115 -8.75 -3.09 8.05
C ASP A 115 -8.31 -1.66 7.65
N LEU A 116 -8.50 -1.31 6.37
CA LEU A 116 -8.21 0.05 5.87
C LEU A 116 -9.10 1.10 6.53
N LEU A 117 -10.40 0.81 6.68
CA LEU A 117 -11.35 1.72 7.33
C LEU A 117 -10.95 2.02 8.79
N ARG A 118 -10.46 1.04 9.55
CA ARG A 118 -9.95 1.25 10.92
C ARG A 118 -8.79 2.25 10.96
N LEU A 119 -7.86 2.16 9.99
CA LEU A 119 -6.75 3.10 9.91
C LEU A 119 -7.23 4.51 9.53
N LEU A 120 -8.17 4.60 8.58
CA LEU A 120 -8.77 5.87 8.15
C LEU A 120 -9.55 6.54 9.29
N GLU A 121 -10.33 5.79 10.06
CA GLU A 121 -11.03 6.27 11.25
C GLU A 121 -10.07 6.77 12.34
N ALA A 122 -9.00 6.03 12.60
CA ALA A 122 -7.98 6.44 13.57
C ALA A 122 -7.27 7.74 13.14
N HIS A 123 -7.03 7.93 11.83
CA HIS A 123 -6.49 9.18 11.29
C HIS A 123 -7.50 10.33 11.38
N ALA A 124 -8.78 10.08 11.11
CA ALA A 124 -9.83 11.10 11.23
C ALA A 124 -9.96 11.58 12.69
N ALA A 125 -9.73 10.71 13.68
CA ALA A 125 -9.76 11.06 15.10
C ALA A 125 -8.53 11.89 15.53
N ASP A 126 -7.37 11.68 14.90
CA ASP A 126 -6.14 12.43 15.17
C ASP A 126 -5.25 12.44 13.92
N ALA A 127 -5.42 13.48 13.11
CA ALA A 127 -4.68 13.66 11.87
C ALA A 127 -3.21 14.06 12.03
N ALA A 128 -2.72 14.19 13.28
CA ALA A 128 -1.33 14.56 13.54
C ALA A 128 -0.39 13.35 13.72
N VAL A 129 -0.92 12.18 14.08
CA VAL A 129 -0.11 10.99 14.34
C VAL A 129 0.01 10.09 13.12
N ILE A 130 1.08 9.30 13.03
CA ILE A 130 1.17 8.20 12.09
C ILE A 130 0.28 7.06 12.61
N VAL A 131 -0.56 6.50 11.74
CA VAL A 131 -1.37 5.32 12.07
C VAL A 131 -0.77 4.11 11.36
N ARG A 132 -0.48 3.03 12.09
CA ARG A 132 0.19 1.84 11.55
C ARG A 132 -0.56 0.57 11.94
N ALA A 133 -0.81 -0.29 10.98
CA ALA A 133 -1.35 -1.62 11.25
C ALA A 133 -0.35 -2.45 12.05
N ALA A 134 -0.88 -3.32 12.92
CA ALA A 134 -0.10 -4.26 13.70
C ALA A 134 -0.81 -5.62 13.72
N SER A 135 -0.09 -6.69 14.03
CA SER A 135 -0.72 -7.99 14.34
C SER A 135 -1.53 -7.90 15.63
N THR A 136 -2.32 -8.93 15.91
CA THR A 136 -3.05 -9.05 17.18
C THR A 136 -2.12 -8.93 18.40
N ASP A 137 -0.88 -9.43 18.29
CA ASP A 137 0.13 -9.39 19.36
C ASP A 137 0.90 -8.06 19.42
N GLY A 138 0.53 -7.07 18.56
CA GLY A 138 1.13 -5.73 18.56
C GLY A 138 2.39 -5.59 17.72
N ALA A 139 2.81 -6.60 16.95
CA ALA A 139 3.95 -6.47 16.04
C ALA A 139 3.60 -5.52 14.87
N PRO A 140 4.36 -4.42 14.67
CA PRO A 140 4.02 -3.39 13.70
C PRO A 140 4.27 -3.85 12.27
N GLY A 141 3.28 -3.65 11.37
CA GLY A 141 3.30 -4.08 9.97
C GLY A 141 2.81 -3.00 8.99
N HIS A 142 2.09 -3.42 7.99
CA HIS A 142 1.41 -2.60 6.99
C HIS A 142 -0.10 -2.92 6.95
N PRO A 143 -0.93 -1.95 6.44
CA PRO A 143 -0.63 -0.62 5.89
C PRO A 143 -0.19 0.42 6.92
N ILE A 144 0.35 1.56 6.42
CA ILE A 144 0.76 2.69 7.25
C ILE A 144 0.17 3.99 6.68
N LEU A 145 -0.50 4.78 7.51
CA LEU A 145 -1.04 6.08 7.12
C LEU A 145 -0.17 7.20 7.69
N PHE A 146 0.40 7.99 6.81
CA PHE A 146 1.21 9.16 7.13
C PHE A 146 0.37 10.44 7.01
N PRO A 147 0.36 11.31 8.01
CA PRO A 147 -0.31 12.61 7.94
C PRO A 147 0.36 13.55 6.93
N ALA A 148 -0.41 14.47 6.34
CA ALA A 148 0.05 15.40 5.31
C ALA A 148 1.27 16.22 5.73
N ARG A 149 1.42 16.57 7.02
CA ARG A 149 2.59 17.27 7.57
C ARG A 149 3.92 16.54 7.29
N LEU A 150 3.89 15.24 7.01
CA LEU A 150 5.06 14.42 6.69
C LEU A 150 5.35 14.30 5.20
N PHE A 151 4.52 14.85 4.30
CA PHE A 151 4.72 14.75 2.85
C PHE A 151 6.08 15.31 2.41
N ALA A 152 6.51 16.44 2.99
CA ALA A 152 7.82 17.02 2.70
C ALA A 152 8.98 16.09 3.10
N ALA A 153 8.83 15.32 4.18
CA ALA A 153 9.81 14.33 4.60
C ALA A 153 9.74 13.06 3.74
N LEU A 154 8.54 12.59 3.40
CA LEU A 154 8.33 11.44 2.51
C LEU A 154 8.90 11.68 1.10
N ARG A 155 8.88 12.91 0.59
CA ARG A 155 9.55 13.29 -0.68
C ARG A 155 11.08 13.14 -0.65
N LYS A 156 11.69 13.00 0.52
CA LYS A 156 13.15 12.93 0.72
C LYS A 156 13.65 11.55 1.14
N VAL A 157 12.75 10.56 1.34
CA VAL A 157 13.16 9.19 1.72
C VAL A 157 14.03 8.56 0.64
N GLN A 158 14.96 7.70 1.06
CA GLN A 158 15.95 7.05 0.17
C GLN A 158 16.09 5.56 0.48
N GLY A 159 16.57 4.79 -0.49
CA GLY A 159 16.92 3.38 -0.36
C GLY A 159 15.75 2.43 -0.14
N ASP A 160 16.07 1.21 0.26
CA ASP A 160 15.08 0.15 0.44
C ASP A 160 14.31 0.25 1.77
N GLN A 161 14.82 1.00 2.73
CA GLN A 161 14.15 1.17 4.03
C GLN A 161 12.91 2.08 3.95
N GLY A 162 12.70 2.75 2.82
CA GLY A 162 11.52 3.57 2.59
C GLY A 162 11.34 4.65 3.65
N ALA A 163 10.19 4.64 4.34
CA ALA A 163 9.84 5.62 5.37
C ALA A 163 10.19 5.18 6.80
N ARG A 164 11.06 4.15 6.99
CA ARG A 164 11.35 3.56 8.30
C ARG A 164 11.89 4.58 9.31
N ASP A 165 12.77 5.48 8.87
CA ASP A 165 13.36 6.50 9.75
C ASP A 165 12.31 7.46 10.31
N LEU A 166 11.27 7.75 9.53
CA LEU A 166 10.14 8.56 9.99
C LEU A 166 9.32 7.86 11.06
N LEU A 167 9.24 6.52 11.03
CA LEU A 167 8.52 5.72 12.03
C LEU A 167 9.26 5.68 13.38
N VAL A 168 10.59 5.79 13.37
CA VAL A 168 11.41 5.81 14.60
C VAL A 168 11.32 7.16 15.29
N SER A 169 11.24 8.25 14.53
CA SER A 169 11.31 9.62 15.05
C SER A 169 9.95 10.25 15.36
N ALA A 170 8.84 9.61 14.97
CA ALA A 170 7.50 10.18 15.11
C ALA A 170 6.63 9.39 16.09
N GLN A 171 5.57 10.03 16.57
CA GLN A 171 4.53 9.32 17.31
C GLN A 171 3.73 8.42 16.38
N VAL A 172 3.65 7.14 16.71
CA VAL A 172 2.95 6.10 15.95
C VAL A 172 1.84 5.50 16.80
N ARG A 173 0.61 5.51 16.27
CA ARG A 173 -0.53 4.77 16.83
C ARG A 173 -0.64 3.43 16.12
N LEU A 174 -0.53 2.33 16.87
CA LEU A 174 -0.73 0.99 16.34
C LEU A 174 -2.23 0.63 16.36
N ILE A 175 -2.70 0.04 15.26
CA ILE A 175 -4.06 -0.47 15.10
C ILE A 175 -3.97 -1.98 14.91
N PRO A 176 -4.37 -2.78 15.91
CA PRO A 176 -4.35 -4.24 15.79
C PRO A 176 -5.34 -4.72 14.71
N LEU A 177 -4.84 -5.51 13.77
CA LEU A 177 -5.64 -6.23 12.79
C LEU A 177 -5.79 -7.71 13.20
N PRO A 178 -6.82 -8.43 12.72
CA PRO A 178 -7.01 -9.83 13.04
C PRO A 178 -5.80 -10.69 12.63
N GLY A 179 -5.33 -11.53 13.56
CA GLY A 179 -4.20 -12.43 13.33
C GLY A 179 -2.93 -11.70 12.92
N ASN A 180 -2.30 -12.17 11.84
CA ASN A 180 -1.06 -11.65 11.30
C ASN A 180 -1.24 -10.88 9.97
N ARG A 181 -2.45 -10.44 9.63
CA ARG A 181 -2.74 -9.77 8.35
C ARG A 181 -1.80 -8.61 8.04
N ALA A 182 -1.40 -7.87 9.06
CA ALA A 182 -0.49 -6.73 8.92
C ALA A 182 0.96 -7.12 8.58
N LEU A 183 1.32 -8.40 8.65
CA LEU A 183 2.69 -8.92 8.52
C LEU A 183 2.87 -9.88 7.35
N ILE A 184 1.77 -10.36 6.72
CA ILE A 184 1.84 -11.39 5.70
C ILE A 184 1.96 -10.74 4.33
N ASP A 185 3.15 -10.76 3.77
CA ASP A 185 3.47 -10.49 2.38
C ASP A 185 3.97 -11.77 1.69
N LEU A 186 3.70 -11.92 0.40
CA LEU A 186 4.03 -13.13 -0.36
C LEU A 186 5.03 -12.80 -1.47
N ASP A 187 6.26 -13.24 -1.29
CA ASP A 187 7.40 -12.89 -2.14
C ASP A 187 7.93 -14.05 -2.99
N THR A 188 7.70 -15.29 -2.54
CA THR A 188 8.25 -16.50 -3.17
C THR A 188 7.15 -17.50 -3.53
N PRO A 189 7.36 -18.40 -4.51
CA PRO A 189 6.41 -19.46 -4.84
C PRO A 189 6.06 -20.35 -3.64
N GLU A 190 7.03 -20.58 -2.76
CA GLU A 190 6.87 -21.42 -1.57
C GLU A 190 5.94 -20.76 -0.55
N GLU A 191 6.08 -19.46 -0.31
CA GLU A 191 5.17 -18.67 0.55
C GLU A 191 3.76 -18.65 -0.02
N TRP A 192 3.61 -18.50 -1.34
CA TRP A 192 2.33 -18.58 -2.04
C TRP A 192 1.66 -19.93 -1.85
N GLN A 193 2.39 -21.04 -2.01
CA GLN A 193 1.87 -22.37 -1.81
C GLN A 193 1.41 -22.58 -0.35
N ALA A 194 2.27 -22.28 0.61
CA ALA A 194 1.96 -22.42 2.03
C ALA A 194 0.76 -21.55 2.46
N TRP A 195 0.66 -20.35 1.90
CA TRP A 195 -0.47 -19.46 2.16
C TRP A 195 -1.78 -20.02 1.59
N ARG A 196 -1.79 -20.55 0.35
CA ARG A 196 -2.98 -21.17 -0.26
C ARG A 196 -3.46 -22.37 0.55
N GLU A 197 -2.55 -23.25 0.96
CA GLU A 197 -2.88 -24.42 1.79
C GLU A 197 -3.54 -24.02 3.11
N ARG A 198 -3.06 -22.95 3.75
CA ARG A 198 -3.59 -22.45 5.01
C ARG A 198 -4.93 -21.70 4.85
N SER A 199 -5.08 -20.92 3.78
CA SER A 199 -6.25 -20.06 3.56
C SER A 199 -7.41 -20.75 2.84
N GLY A 200 -7.18 -21.93 2.23
CA GLY A 200 -8.18 -22.65 1.47
C GLY A 200 -8.54 -22.00 0.12
N VAL A 201 -7.64 -21.19 -0.45
CA VAL A 201 -7.83 -20.40 -1.68
C VAL A 201 -7.01 -20.94 -2.84
#